data_bbd91bee5346208bbdc1fd761f445e06
#
_entry.id   bbd91bee5346208bbdc1fd761f445e06
#
_cell.length_a   1.000
_cell.length_b   1.000
_cell.length_c   1.000
_cell.angle_alpha   90.00
_cell.angle_beta   90.00
_cell.angle_gamma   90.00
#
_symmetry.space_group_name_H-M   'P 1'
#
loop_
_entity.id
_entity.type
_entity.pdbx_description
1 polymer ?
#
loop_
_entity_poly.entity_id
_entity_poly.type
_entity_poly.pdbx_seq_one_letter_code
_entity_poly.pdbx_strand_id
1 'polypeptide(L)'
;MRFLGAALLLYFPASAEVIGFENAAPGKLPSGWTVAMTHDGAPPRWEIVRDLSAPSPPYVLAQVSRDSTAGRFPLAIWDATTIRDGEVSVAFKAVEGSVDQAAGIVWRYRDQNNYYIVRANALENNVVLYKVENGVRLTIAPKGLPSRSYGVNHAIPRRQWNTLRVAFNGGSFIVFFNGEQLFEASDRTFAEAGKTGLWTKADSLTYFDEFTVSGK
;
A
#
# COMPACT_ATOMS: atom_id res chain seq x y z
N MET A 1 -18.61 -17.89 42.31
CA MET A 1 -17.67 -16.99 41.68
C MET A 1 -16.85 -17.79 40.68
N ARG A 2 -17.17 -17.70 39.39
CA ARG A 2 -16.43 -18.41 38.32
C ARG A 2 -15.48 -17.41 37.68
N PHE A 3 -14.18 -17.63 37.86
CA PHE A 3 -13.16 -16.87 37.13
C PHE A 3 -13.14 -17.34 35.68
N LEU A 4 -13.58 -16.50 34.72
CA LEU A 4 -13.27 -16.67 33.32
C LEU A 4 -11.81 -16.27 33.13
N GLY A 5 -10.93 -17.23 32.96
CA GLY A 5 -9.58 -16.99 32.50
C GLY A 5 -9.62 -16.53 31.04
N ALA A 6 -9.27 -15.28 30.78
CA ALA A 6 -9.00 -14.83 29.42
C ALA A 6 -7.71 -15.51 28.93
N ALA A 7 -7.85 -16.42 27.99
CA ALA A 7 -6.70 -17.00 27.28
C ALA A 7 -6.05 -15.90 26.46
N LEU A 8 -4.89 -15.40 26.91
CA LEU A 8 -4.03 -14.54 26.16
C LEU A 8 -3.44 -15.36 25.01
N LEU A 9 -4.02 -15.29 23.84
CA LEU A 9 -3.44 -15.87 22.62
C LEU A 9 -2.12 -15.12 22.37
N LEU A 10 -1.00 -15.75 22.73
CA LEU A 10 0.34 -15.31 22.33
C LEU A 10 0.41 -15.36 20.80
N TYR A 11 0.26 -14.23 20.18
CA TYR A 11 0.50 -14.05 18.75
C TYR A 11 2.02 -14.04 18.56
N PHE A 12 2.58 -15.13 18.06
CA PHE A 12 3.93 -15.13 17.53
C PHE A 12 3.83 -14.54 16.12
N PRO A 13 4.39 -13.35 15.87
CA PRO A 13 4.41 -12.83 14.52
C PRO A 13 5.20 -13.82 13.64
N ALA A 14 4.64 -14.19 12.50
CA ALA A 14 5.45 -14.77 11.42
C ALA A 14 6.61 -13.79 11.17
N SER A 15 7.81 -14.31 10.94
CA SER A 15 8.97 -13.44 10.66
C SER A 15 8.62 -12.49 9.53
N ALA A 16 8.75 -11.18 9.77
CA ALA A 16 8.52 -10.18 8.75
C ALA A 16 9.63 -10.30 7.69
N GLU A 17 9.23 -10.40 6.43
CA GLU A 17 10.14 -10.29 5.29
C GLU A 17 10.27 -8.83 4.92
N VAL A 18 11.49 -8.28 4.95
CA VAL A 18 11.81 -6.91 4.51
C VAL A 18 12.42 -6.99 3.12
N ILE A 19 11.78 -6.37 2.16
CA ILE A 19 12.24 -6.27 0.78
C ILE A 19 12.87 -4.89 0.59
N GLY A 20 14.20 -4.86 0.61
CA GLY A 20 14.99 -3.67 0.36
C GLY A 20 15.51 -3.60 -1.08
N PHE A 21 16.05 -2.45 -1.45
CA PHE A 21 16.47 -2.17 -2.83
C PHE A 21 17.94 -1.77 -2.94
N GLU A 22 18.73 -1.81 -1.86
CA GLU A 22 20.10 -1.31 -1.75
C GLU A 22 21.07 -1.93 -2.77
N ASN A 23 20.80 -3.18 -3.15
CA ASN A 23 21.62 -3.95 -4.09
C ASN A 23 20.97 -4.09 -5.48
N ALA A 24 19.85 -3.42 -5.73
CA ALA A 24 19.14 -3.53 -7.00
C ALA A 24 19.78 -2.64 -8.10
N ALA A 25 19.68 -3.08 -9.35
CA ALA A 25 20.28 -2.37 -10.47
C ALA A 25 19.46 -1.11 -10.84
N PRO A 26 20.06 0.10 -10.85
CA PRO A 26 19.37 1.33 -11.25
C PRO A 26 18.75 1.27 -12.64
N GLY A 27 17.62 1.98 -12.82
CA GLY A 27 16.91 2.12 -14.09
C GLY A 27 16.13 0.87 -14.52
N LYS A 28 15.98 -0.13 -13.65
CA LYS A 28 15.26 -1.38 -13.94
C LYS A 28 14.29 -1.71 -12.81
N LEU A 29 13.24 -2.45 -13.16
CA LEU A 29 12.39 -3.12 -12.17
C LEU A 29 13.23 -4.23 -11.49
N PRO A 30 13.27 -4.31 -10.15
CA PRO A 30 13.98 -5.39 -9.47
C PRO A 30 13.28 -6.75 -9.68
N SER A 31 14.05 -7.84 -9.56
CA SER A 31 13.51 -9.20 -9.62
C SER A 31 12.47 -9.45 -8.53
N GLY A 32 11.51 -10.33 -8.79
CA GLY A 32 10.43 -10.64 -7.86
C GLY A 32 9.26 -9.64 -7.87
N TRP A 33 9.30 -8.63 -8.72
CA TRP A 33 8.22 -7.68 -8.92
C TRP A 33 7.60 -7.79 -10.31
N THR A 34 6.28 -7.72 -10.40
CA THR A 34 5.51 -7.65 -11.65
C THR A 34 4.76 -6.33 -11.73
N VAL A 35 4.84 -5.67 -12.90
CA VAL A 35 4.10 -4.44 -13.16
C VAL A 35 2.71 -4.76 -13.68
N ALA A 36 1.72 -4.08 -13.14
CA ALA A 36 0.33 -4.13 -13.60
C ALA A 36 -0.28 -2.72 -13.60
N MET A 37 -1.47 -2.58 -14.15
CA MET A 37 -2.21 -1.32 -14.17
C MET A 37 -3.71 -1.57 -14.21
N THR A 38 -4.45 -0.88 -13.36
CA THR A 38 -5.92 -0.77 -13.49
C THR A 38 -6.23 0.40 -14.41
N HIS A 39 -7.19 0.21 -15.30
CA HIS A 39 -7.62 1.15 -16.33
C HIS A 39 -6.57 1.47 -17.40
N ASP A 40 -6.95 2.37 -18.31
CA ASP A 40 -6.15 2.77 -19.47
C ASP A 40 -5.19 3.92 -19.14
N GLY A 41 -4.25 4.16 -20.06
CA GLY A 41 -3.22 5.18 -19.99
C GLY A 41 -1.87 4.67 -20.49
N ALA A 42 -0.84 5.51 -20.45
CA ALA A 42 0.50 5.06 -20.78
C ALA A 42 0.98 3.98 -19.79
N PRO A 43 1.75 2.98 -20.26
CA PRO A 43 2.28 1.93 -19.39
C PRO A 43 2.98 2.49 -18.15
N PRO A 44 2.78 1.90 -16.96
CA PRO A 44 3.49 2.32 -15.78
C PRO A 44 4.99 2.00 -15.92
N ARG A 45 5.83 2.86 -15.34
CA ARG A 45 7.27 2.64 -15.31
C ARG A 45 7.76 2.64 -13.88
N TRP A 46 8.13 1.46 -13.42
CA TRP A 46 8.72 1.21 -12.12
C TRP A 46 10.19 0.86 -12.28
N GLU A 47 11.04 1.56 -11.58
CA GLU A 47 12.48 1.38 -11.69
C GLU A 47 13.20 1.75 -10.40
N ILE A 48 14.40 1.25 -10.23
CA ILE A 48 15.30 1.61 -9.14
C ILE A 48 15.91 2.97 -9.41
N VAL A 49 15.80 3.87 -8.46
CA VAL A 49 16.43 5.20 -8.50
C VAL A 49 17.29 5.42 -7.26
N ARG A 50 18.24 6.37 -7.36
CA ARG A 50 19.12 6.72 -6.25
C ARG A 50 18.46 7.76 -5.36
N ASP A 51 18.38 7.49 -4.06
CA ASP A 51 17.98 8.46 -3.03
C ASP A 51 18.80 8.24 -1.75
N LEU A 52 19.69 9.19 -1.44
CA LEU A 52 20.53 9.11 -0.24
C LEU A 52 19.79 9.46 1.06
N SER A 53 18.57 9.98 0.96
CA SER A 53 17.72 10.27 2.11
C SER A 53 16.78 9.11 2.47
N ALA A 54 16.86 7.99 1.75
CA ALA A 54 16.06 6.81 1.98
C ALA A 54 16.30 6.21 3.37
N PRO A 55 15.32 5.52 3.96
CA PRO A 55 15.54 4.75 5.18
C PRO A 55 16.68 3.72 5.04
N SER A 56 16.75 3.03 3.90
CA SER A 56 17.80 2.07 3.54
C SER A 56 18.50 2.50 2.24
N PRO A 57 19.41 3.51 2.29
CA PRO A 57 20.06 4.02 1.08
C PRO A 57 21.07 3.01 0.48
N PRO A 58 21.48 3.14 -0.80
CA PRO A 58 21.31 4.33 -1.65
C PRO A 58 20.19 4.23 -2.68
N TYR A 59 19.46 3.13 -2.78
CA TYR A 59 18.50 2.88 -3.85
C TYR A 59 17.10 2.58 -3.34
N VAL A 60 16.10 2.98 -4.10
CA VAL A 60 14.67 2.83 -3.79
C VAL A 60 13.90 2.41 -5.03
N LEU A 61 12.75 1.79 -4.87
CA LEU A 61 11.82 1.52 -5.98
C LEU A 61 10.95 2.76 -6.23
N ALA A 62 10.85 3.20 -7.47
CA ALA A 62 10.09 4.39 -7.85
C ALA A 62 9.10 4.12 -9.00
N GLN A 63 7.88 4.65 -8.87
CA GLN A 63 7.00 4.87 -10.03
C GLN A 63 7.38 6.21 -10.66
N VAL A 64 7.83 6.19 -11.92
CA VAL A 64 8.40 7.36 -12.59
C VAL A 64 7.65 7.80 -13.86
N SER A 65 6.59 7.10 -14.26
CA SER A 65 5.72 7.53 -15.36
C SER A 65 4.93 8.77 -14.97
N ARG A 66 4.84 9.75 -15.87
CA ARG A 66 4.21 11.06 -15.66
C ARG A 66 2.88 11.22 -16.39
N ASP A 67 2.24 10.12 -16.76
CA ASP A 67 0.93 10.17 -17.42
C ASP A 67 -0.13 10.70 -16.46
N SER A 68 -0.78 11.78 -16.84
CA SER A 68 -1.77 12.51 -16.05
C SER A 68 -3.19 11.95 -16.15
N THR A 69 -3.41 10.82 -16.80
CA THR A 69 -4.72 10.17 -16.88
C THR A 69 -5.26 9.85 -15.48
N ALA A 70 -6.29 10.56 -15.06
CA ALA A 70 -6.75 10.60 -13.66
C ALA A 70 -7.26 9.25 -13.12
N GLY A 71 -7.78 8.40 -13.99
CA GLY A 71 -8.25 7.05 -13.63
C GLY A 71 -7.19 5.97 -13.60
N ARG A 72 -5.97 6.26 -14.02
CA ARG A 72 -4.87 5.31 -14.15
C ARG A 72 -4.29 4.95 -12.78
N PHE A 73 -4.15 3.64 -12.50
CA PHE A 73 -3.58 3.12 -11.24
C PHE A 73 -2.39 2.20 -11.52
N PRO A 74 -1.16 2.73 -11.54
CA PRO A 74 0.07 1.94 -11.62
C PRO A 74 0.27 1.04 -10.41
N LEU A 75 0.63 -0.22 -10.65
CA LEU A 75 0.86 -1.26 -9.66
C LEU A 75 2.26 -1.86 -9.82
N ALA A 76 2.92 -2.14 -8.70
CA ALA A 76 4.05 -3.06 -8.63
C ALA A 76 3.71 -4.16 -7.60
N ILE A 77 3.65 -5.40 -8.03
CA ILE A 77 3.18 -6.54 -7.25
C ILE A 77 4.39 -7.40 -6.87
N TRP A 78 4.52 -7.71 -5.59
CA TRP A 78 5.52 -8.62 -5.06
C TRP A 78 5.09 -10.07 -5.29
N ASP A 79 5.89 -10.82 -6.04
CA ASP A 79 5.50 -12.14 -6.55
C ASP A 79 5.76 -13.29 -5.58
N ALA A 80 6.71 -13.14 -4.65
CA ALA A 80 7.19 -14.23 -3.83
C ALA A 80 6.22 -14.65 -2.71
N THR A 81 5.29 -13.78 -2.31
CA THR A 81 4.47 -14.00 -1.12
C THR A 81 2.98 -13.88 -1.43
N THR A 82 2.21 -14.85 -0.94
CA THR A 82 0.74 -14.85 -0.96
C THR A 82 0.27 -15.02 0.48
N ILE A 83 -0.49 -14.04 1.00
CA ILE A 83 -0.98 -14.05 2.38
C ILE A 83 -2.49 -13.80 2.45
N ARG A 84 -3.15 -14.42 3.42
CA ARG A 84 -4.56 -14.19 3.71
C ARG A 84 -4.75 -13.22 4.87
N ASP A 85 -4.00 -13.42 5.94
CA ASP A 85 -4.04 -12.61 7.16
C ASP A 85 -2.61 -12.21 7.53
N GLY A 86 -2.42 -10.95 7.93
CA GLY A 86 -1.10 -10.44 8.22
C GLY A 86 -1.00 -8.93 8.23
N GLU A 87 0.15 -8.45 7.84
CA GLU A 87 0.48 -7.04 7.84
C GLU A 87 1.40 -6.70 6.67
N VAL A 88 1.19 -5.54 6.08
CA VAL A 88 2.08 -4.96 5.07
C VAL A 88 2.40 -3.53 5.46
N SER A 89 3.67 -3.15 5.38
CA SER A 89 4.13 -1.78 5.57
C SER A 89 5.11 -1.36 4.48
N VAL A 90 5.24 -0.05 4.28
CA VAL A 90 6.21 0.53 3.34
C VAL A 90 6.57 1.95 3.78
N ALA A 91 7.84 2.29 3.68
CA ALA A 91 8.28 3.68 3.65
C ALA A 91 8.04 4.26 2.27
N PHE A 92 7.48 5.47 2.19
CA PHE A 92 7.25 6.15 0.91
C PHE A 92 7.58 7.63 0.98
N LYS A 93 7.92 8.20 -0.18
CA LYS A 93 8.12 9.65 -0.36
C LYS A 93 7.36 10.12 -1.59
N ALA A 94 6.32 10.95 -1.40
CA ALA A 94 5.60 11.62 -2.47
C ALA A 94 6.47 12.77 -3.02
N VAL A 95 7.06 12.59 -4.20
CA VAL A 95 8.07 13.50 -4.75
C VAL A 95 7.42 14.58 -5.59
N GLU A 96 6.62 14.20 -6.58
CA GLU A 96 5.94 15.09 -7.51
C GLU A 96 4.64 14.48 -8.05
N GLY A 97 3.84 15.31 -8.69
CA GLY A 97 2.59 15.03 -9.36
C GLY A 97 1.70 16.27 -9.31
N SER A 98 0.99 16.56 -10.36
CA SER A 98 0.07 17.70 -10.46
C SER A 98 -1.40 17.25 -10.36
N VAL A 99 -1.70 16.08 -10.87
CA VAL A 99 -3.03 15.44 -10.77
C VAL A 99 -3.14 14.66 -9.46
N ASP A 100 -2.06 13.97 -9.08
CA ASP A 100 -2.05 13.19 -7.85
C ASP A 100 -0.63 13.10 -7.24
N GLN A 101 -0.54 12.90 -5.92
CA GLN A 101 0.71 12.58 -5.21
C GLN A 101 0.41 11.46 -4.20
N ALA A 102 0.15 10.27 -4.71
CA ALA A 102 -0.35 9.15 -3.96
C ALA A 102 0.69 8.03 -3.81
N ALA A 103 0.70 7.44 -2.63
CA ALA A 103 1.39 6.19 -2.32
C ALA A 103 0.40 5.20 -1.69
N GLY A 104 0.43 3.94 -2.09
CA GLY A 104 -0.49 2.94 -1.55
C GLY A 104 0.11 1.56 -1.38
N ILE A 105 -0.51 0.78 -0.51
CA ILE A 105 -0.26 -0.63 -0.27
C ILE A 105 -1.43 -1.43 -0.81
N VAL A 106 -1.12 -2.46 -1.59
CA VAL A 106 -2.08 -3.45 -2.11
C VAL A 106 -1.96 -4.73 -1.32
N TRP A 107 -3.09 -5.38 -1.01
CA TRP A 107 -3.13 -6.72 -0.45
C TRP A 107 -4.30 -7.53 -0.99
N ARG A 108 -4.22 -8.84 -0.83
CA ARG A 108 -5.16 -9.80 -1.44
C ARG A 108 -5.37 -9.55 -2.93
N TYR A 109 -4.27 -9.17 -3.61
CA TYR A 109 -4.28 -8.97 -5.05
C TYR A 109 -4.50 -10.29 -5.77
N ARG A 110 -5.52 -10.33 -6.60
CA ARG A 110 -5.87 -11.45 -7.51
C ARG A 110 -5.42 -11.15 -8.94
N ASP A 111 -5.75 -9.97 -9.40
CA ASP A 111 -5.41 -9.42 -10.71
C ASP A 111 -5.51 -7.88 -10.65
N GLN A 112 -5.20 -7.21 -11.77
CA GLN A 112 -5.21 -5.75 -11.88
C GLN A 112 -6.56 -5.08 -11.64
N ASN A 113 -7.66 -5.84 -11.58
CA ASN A 113 -9.01 -5.35 -11.40
C ASN A 113 -9.64 -5.78 -10.07
N ASN A 114 -8.93 -6.60 -9.25
CA ASN A 114 -9.49 -7.21 -8.04
C ASN A 114 -8.46 -7.25 -6.90
N TYR A 115 -8.53 -6.27 -5.98
CA TYR A 115 -7.62 -6.14 -4.84
C TYR A 115 -8.13 -5.13 -3.80
N TYR A 116 -7.57 -5.17 -2.58
CA TYR A 116 -7.68 -4.06 -1.63
C TYR A 116 -6.51 -3.09 -1.78
N ILE A 117 -6.77 -1.81 -1.44
CA ILE A 117 -5.77 -0.74 -1.46
C ILE A 117 -6.03 0.26 -0.33
N VAL A 118 -5.00 0.60 0.43
CA VAL A 118 -4.96 1.79 1.26
C VAL A 118 -3.95 2.77 0.68
N ARG A 119 -4.32 4.03 0.55
CA ARG A 119 -3.42 5.06 0.03
C ARG A 119 -3.37 6.30 0.90
N ALA A 120 -2.19 6.92 0.99
CA ALA A 120 -1.97 8.27 1.45
C ALA A 120 -1.82 9.19 0.24
N ASN A 121 -2.40 10.40 0.28
CA ASN A 121 -2.31 11.38 -0.80
C ASN A 121 -1.89 12.75 -0.27
N ALA A 122 -0.74 13.22 -0.72
CA ALA A 122 -0.15 14.48 -0.27
C ALA A 122 -0.78 15.75 -0.87
N LEU A 123 -1.54 15.64 -1.98
CA LEU A 123 -2.34 16.75 -2.51
C LEU A 123 -3.68 16.90 -1.77
N GLU A 124 -4.28 15.78 -1.38
CA GLU A 124 -5.58 15.74 -0.71
C GLU A 124 -5.47 15.78 0.82
N ASN A 125 -4.28 15.54 1.38
CA ASN A 125 -4.03 15.41 2.84
C ASN A 125 -5.04 14.45 3.50
N ASN A 126 -5.09 13.22 2.99
CA ASN A 126 -5.93 12.17 3.54
C ASN A 126 -5.34 10.77 3.36
N VAL A 127 -5.85 9.83 4.16
CA VAL A 127 -5.61 8.40 4.02
C VAL A 127 -6.94 7.71 3.80
N VAL A 128 -7.05 6.95 2.71
CA VAL A 128 -8.32 6.33 2.29
C VAL A 128 -8.10 4.85 1.96
N LEU A 129 -9.04 4.03 2.38
CA LEU A 129 -9.08 2.61 2.09
C LEU A 129 -10.15 2.31 1.04
N TYR A 130 -9.81 1.48 0.08
CA TYR A 130 -10.71 1.05 -0.99
C TYR A 130 -10.60 -0.45 -1.25
N LYS A 131 -11.58 -0.96 -1.97
CA LYS A 131 -11.42 -2.13 -2.83
C LYS A 131 -11.48 -1.69 -4.30
N VAL A 132 -10.77 -2.40 -5.15
CA VAL A 132 -11.00 -2.40 -6.60
C VAL A 132 -11.64 -3.74 -6.92
N GLU A 133 -12.86 -3.72 -7.42
CA GLU A 133 -13.66 -4.90 -7.73
C GLU A 133 -14.15 -4.80 -9.18
N ASN A 134 -13.73 -5.73 -10.01
CA ASN A 134 -13.97 -5.71 -11.48
C ASN A 134 -13.54 -4.37 -12.12
N GLY A 135 -12.41 -3.81 -11.68
CA GLY A 135 -11.88 -2.52 -12.13
C GLY A 135 -12.52 -1.29 -11.48
N VAL A 136 -13.61 -1.43 -10.76
CA VAL A 136 -14.30 -0.30 -10.10
C VAL A 136 -13.72 -0.05 -8.71
N ARG A 137 -13.19 1.16 -8.47
CA ARG A 137 -12.68 1.56 -7.16
C ARG A 137 -13.80 2.05 -6.23
N LEU A 138 -14.02 1.35 -5.15
CA LEU A 138 -15.06 1.61 -4.16
C LEU A 138 -14.44 1.91 -2.79
N THR A 139 -14.82 3.02 -2.17
CA THR A 139 -14.35 3.41 -0.83
C THR A 139 -14.90 2.48 0.25
N ILE A 140 -14.05 2.08 1.18
CA ILE A 140 -14.42 1.38 2.41
C ILE A 140 -14.32 2.40 3.54
N ALA A 141 -15.46 2.78 4.13
CA ALA A 141 -15.51 3.79 5.18
C ALA A 141 -14.85 3.30 6.48
N PRO A 142 -14.17 4.20 7.21
CA PRO A 142 -13.70 3.90 8.56
C PRO A 142 -14.87 3.54 9.49
N LYS A 143 -14.64 2.60 10.42
CA LYS A 143 -15.61 2.24 11.46
C LYS A 143 -16.00 3.46 12.28
N GLY A 144 -17.29 3.56 12.61
CA GLY A 144 -17.83 4.68 13.40
C GLY A 144 -18.10 5.95 12.59
N LEU A 145 -17.73 6.00 11.31
CA LEU A 145 -18.08 7.09 10.40
C LEU A 145 -19.22 6.66 9.45
N PRO A 146 -19.95 7.64 8.86
CA PRO A 146 -20.97 7.34 7.85
C PRO A 146 -20.42 6.50 6.70
N SER A 147 -21.21 5.61 6.13
CA SER A 147 -20.81 4.68 5.07
C SER A 147 -20.27 5.33 3.79
N ARG A 148 -20.52 6.63 3.60
CA ARG A 148 -20.01 7.43 2.47
C ARG A 148 -18.75 8.24 2.82
N SER A 149 -18.19 8.07 4.03
CA SER A 149 -17.00 8.81 4.44
C SER A 149 -15.80 8.42 3.56
N TYR A 150 -15.08 9.45 3.11
CA TYR A 150 -13.92 9.32 2.23
C TYR A 150 -12.63 9.27 3.05
N GLY A 151 -12.41 8.18 3.79
CA GLY A 151 -11.23 8.01 4.64
C GLY A 151 -11.17 8.98 5.81
N VAL A 152 -9.96 9.35 6.18
CA VAL A 152 -9.67 10.33 7.25
C VAL A 152 -8.73 11.42 6.73
N ASN A 153 -8.97 12.66 7.14
CA ASN A 153 -8.06 13.75 6.88
C ASN A 153 -6.81 13.58 7.75
N HIS A 154 -5.65 13.65 7.13
CA HIS A 154 -4.35 13.54 7.80
C HIS A 154 -3.29 14.25 6.94
N ALA A 155 -2.47 15.10 7.55
CA ALA A 155 -1.39 15.79 6.83
C ALA A 155 -0.36 14.78 6.31
N ILE A 156 -0.09 14.82 5.00
CA ILE A 156 0.90 13.94 4.36
C ILE A 156 2.08 14.81 3.90
N PRO A 157 3.21 14.80 4.64
CA PRO A 157 4.39 15.59 4.28
C PRO A 157 4.92 15.22 2.87
N ARG A 158 5.05 16.22 2.01
CA ARG A 158 5.61 16.05 0.66
C ARG A 158 7.13 16.01 0.73
N ARG A 159 7.76 15.26 -0.17
CA ARG A 159 9.23 15.15 -0.29
C ARG A 159 9.92 14.70 1.00
N GLN A 160 9.19 14.09 1.89
CA GLN A 160 9.66 13.49 3.12
C GLN A 160 9.29 12.01 3.17
N TRP A 161 10.09 11.21 3.82
CA TRP A 161 9.80 9.81 4.06
C TRP A 161 8.71 9.69 5.11
N ASN A 162 7.69 8.89 4.80
CA ASN A 162 6.56 8.56 5.66
C ASN A 162 6.36 7.05 5.62
N THR A 163 5.74 6.48 6.64
CA THR A 163 5.40 5.06 6.67
C THR A 163 3.89 4.86 6.61
N LEU A 164 3.45 4.05 5.67
CA LEU A 164 2.07 3.55 5.60
C LEU A 164 2.07 2.06 5.98
N ARG A 165 1.09 1.63 6.77
CA ARG A 165 0.96 0.25 7.22
C ARG A 165 -0.51 -0.16 7.28
N VAL A 166 -0.79 -1.41 6.93
CA VAL A 166 -2.10 -2.02 7.09
C VAL A 166 -1.96 -3.40 7.72
N ALA A 167 -2.69 -3.66 8.80
CA ALA A 167 -2.87 -4.98 9.38
C ALA A 167 -4.26 -5.50 9.00
N PHE A 168 -4.35 -6.78 8.65
CA PHE A 168 -5.61 -7.39 8.22
C PHE A 168 -5.77 -8.82 8.74
N ASN A 169 -6.97 -9.10 9.24
CA ASN A 169 -7.36 -10.42 9.73
C ASN A 169 -8.84 -10.66 9.38
N GLY A 170 -9.12 -11.71 8.61
CA GLY A 170 -10.46 -11.94 8.05
C GLY A 170 -10.94 -10.70 7.29
N GLY A 171 -12.08 -10.18 7.64
CA GLY A 171 -12.63 -8.95 7.05
C GLY A 171 -12.33 -7.67 7.85
N SER A 172 -11.40 -7.68 8.79
CA SER A 172 -11.05 -6.51 9.62
C SER A 172 -9.70 -5.94 9.20
N PHE A 173 -9.63 -4.62 9.10
CA PHE A 173 -8.44 -3.87 8.68
C PHE A 173 -8.12 -2.77 9.68
N ILE A 174 -6.84 -2.57 9.98
CA ILE A 174 -6.33 -1.47 10.81
C ILE A 174 -5.28 -0.73 10.00
N VAL A 175 -5.46 0.58 9.84
CA VAL A 175 -4.58 1.44 9.05
C VAL A 175 -3.76 2.32 9.98
N PHE A 176 -2.46 2.42 9.68
CA PHE A 176 -1.50 3.23 10.44
C PHE A 176 -0.72 4.15 9.49
N PHE A 177 -0.37 5.32 9.99
CA PHE A 177 0.50 6.27 9.32
C PHE A 177 1.55 6.79 10.29
N ASN A 178 2.82 6.72 9.92
CA ASN A 178 3.97 7.09 10.77
C ASN A 178 3.91 6.49 12.18
N GLY A 179 3.47 5.23 12.28
CA GLY A 179 3.34 4.50 13.55
C GLY A 179 2.03 4.74 14.30
N GLU A 180 1.26 5.78 13.99
CA GLU A 180 -0.02 6.09 14.61
C GLU A 180 -1.17 5.32 13.95
N GLN A 181 -2.04 4.69 14.75
CA GLN A 181 -3.27 4.09 14.24
C GLN A 181 -4.27 5.20 13.84
N LEU A 182 -4.64 5.23 12.56
CA LEU A 182 -5.58 6.24 12.06
C LEU A 182 -7.04 5.81 12.15
N PHE A 183 -7.33 4.58 11.70
CA PHE A 183 -8.69 4.04 11.72
C PHE A 183 -8.72 2.53 11.54
N GLU A 184 -9.88 1.97 11.87
CA GLU A 184 -10.27 0.60 11.52
C GLU A 184 -11.34 0.62 10.43
N ALA A 185 -11.38 -0.44 9.63
CA ALA A 185 -12.43 -0.65 8.63
C ALA A 185 -12.74 -2.14 8.49
N SER A 186 -13.81 -2.48 7.75
CA SER A 186 -14.12 -3.87 7.48
C SER A 186 -14.76 -4.05 6.11
N ASP A 187 -14.34 -5.10 5.40
CA ASP A 187 -14.92 -5.60 4.15
C ASP A 187 -14.59 -7.08 4.00
N ARG A 188 -15.42 -7.85 3.30
CA ARG A 188 -15.25 -9.30 3.10
C ARG A 188 -15.30 -9.72 1.64
N THR A 189 -15.15 -8.79 0.72
CA THR A 189 -15.21 -9.05 -0.73
C THR A 189 -14.15 -10.03 -1.18
N PHE A 190 -12.90 -9.84 -0.74
CA PHE A 190 -11.79 -10.75 -1.04
C PHE A 190 -11.38 -11.48 0.24
N ALA A 191 -11.89 -12.71 0.43
CA ALA A 191 -11.63 -13.51 1.63
C ALA A 191 -10.39 -14.39 1.52
N GLU A 192 -9.98 -14.72 0.29
CA GLU A 192 -8.87 -15.63 0.03
C GLU A 192 -7.51 -14.92 0.11
N ALA A 193 -6.45 -15.73 0.27
CA ALA A 193 -5.09 -15.23 0.16
C ALA A 193 -4.82 -14.61 -1.22
N GLY A 194 -3.97 -13.61 -1.26
CA GLY A 194 -3.54 -12.96 -2.48
C GLY A 194 -2.17 -12.31 -2.32
N LYS A 195 -1.61 -11.83 -3.43
CA LYS A 195 -0.33 -11.12 -3.42
C LYS A 195 -0.46 -9.75 -2.76
N THR A 196 0.69 -9.17 -2.44
CA THR A 196 0.83 -7.81 -1.91
C THR A 196 1.59 -6.95 -2.90
N GLY A 197 1.57 -5.63 -2.71
CA GLY A 197 2.28 -4.74 -3.62
C GLY A 197 2.10 -3.26 -3.31
N LEU A 198 2.55 -2.46 -4.27
CA LEU A 198 2.56 -1.01 -4.24
C LEU A 198 1.61 -0.44 -5.29
N TRP A 199 1.12 0.75 -5.02
CA TRP A 199 0.13 1.44 -5.84
C TRP A 199 0.44 2.93 -5.93
N THR A 200 0.20 3.51 -7.09
CA THR A 200 0.16 4.96 -7.28
C THR A 200 -1.04 5.36 -8.13
N LYS A 201 -1.22 6.66 -8.38
CA LYS A 201 -2.30 7.18 -9.22
C LYS A 201 -1.79 8.26 -10.17
N ALA A 202 -2.29 8.24 -11.39
CA ALA A 202 -2.02 9.24 -12.42
C ALA A 202 -0.50 9.53 -12.58
N ASP A 203 -0.12 10.81 -12.44
CA ASP A 203 1.24 11.34 -12.62
C ASP A 203 2.10 11.30 -11.33
N SER A 204 1.66 10.57 -10.29
CA SER A 204 2.41 10.48 -9.03
C SER A 204 3.82 9.95 -9.25
N LEU A 205 4.84 10.79 -9.07
CA LEU A 205 6.22 10.36 -8.86
C LEU A 205 6.39 10.04 -7.39
N THR A 206 6.50 8.76 -7.06
CA THR A 206 6.57 8.28 -5.68
C THR A 206 7.70 7.29 -5.53
N TYR A 207 8.49 7.45 -4.48
CA TYR A 207 9.56 6.54 -4.07
C TYR A 207 9.08 5.65 -2.93
N PHE A 208 9.57 4.40 -2.92
CA PHE A 208 9.22 3.37 -1.93
C PHE A 208 10.47 2.65 -1.47
N ASP A 209 10.52 2.36 -0.16
CA ASP A 209 11.60 1.65 0.49
C ASP A 209 11.08 0.79 1.64
N GLU A 210 11.87 -0.15 2.14
CA GLU A 210 11.53 -1.02 3.27
C GLU A 210 10.13 -1.65 3.16
N PHE A 211 9.81 -2.20 1.98
CA PHE A 211 8.55 -2.93 1.82
C PHE A 211 8.58 -4.19 2.67
N THR A 212 7.68 -4.26 3.62
CA THR A 212 7.66 -5.34 4.62
C THR A 212 6.36 -6.11 4.56
N VAL A 213 6.46 -7.44 4.54
CA VAL A 213 5.31 -8.35 4.53
C VAL A 213 5.45 -9.34 5.67
N SER A 214 4.40 -9.52 6.45
CA SER A 214 4.30 -10.59 7.43
C SER A 214 2.91 -11.19 7.41
N GLY A 215 2.79 -12.52 7.54
CA GLY A 215 1.47 -13.15 7.53
C GLY A 215 1.49 -14.62 7.12
N LYS A 216 0.31 -15.15 6.87
CA LYS A 216 0.05 -16.55 6.50
C LYS A 216 -1.15 -16.69 5.56
#